data_f62347507c4eaea35f486f374b0f1832
#
_entry.id   f62347507c4eaea35f486f374b0f1832
#
_cell.length_a   1.000
_cell.length_b   1.000
_cell.length_c   1.000
_cell.angle_alpha   90.00
_cell.angle_beta   90.00
_cell.angle_gamma   90.00
#
_symmetry.space_group_name_H-M   'P 1'
#
loop_
_entity.id
_entity.type
_entity.pdbx_description
1 polymer ?
#
loop_
_entity_poly.entity_id
_entity_poly.type
_entity_poly.pdbx_seq_one_letter_code
_entity_poly.pdbx_strand_id
1 'polypeptide(L)'
;MLNIQTFDARAGGNVLYKALAHPVVAEAVAMLANSIEGPLAIYDPDGVADALWALHPAMPAPAEAYVHDVAHLSQTRAGRVVTPLVALPASTARTLLIAGFDAGRVQARIAPLVPPGMSVRTLDEIKLPAAMLTVPGRYLDRTNFATNYAFFRDTDRLHTRLVTANYWAGYGAANVRLWLRLYDGAGAVLAQWEQPVGPAGITLDSRAVRARFALPPFEGQLFIHAIGVAGHDVVKYALDTYGSDGEPSLSVTHDANAWPSDRYAGLPAPRPDERVVLWLQNSHAAPIPAGAITLDRMGAEAPVAYPHEVAPYATAKIDTATLLPGLHWPAQIEVRAGRHVVRPRYEVTRDGRTRIAHLNVERADLRPDPGIPALSNLLGRGYLLPFPILPAGEFRSLVLPTPMAEQQRTLPVRIDAFHADGTPAGSRFLGNLPRDHAIAVDLAEFGVTEGHAELVYDFRDGGAADGWLHCLVRYEHRATPHAAESSFGAHIYNTLMTFRDEPQSYAGPPPGLSTRLFLRLGDSVRHSFAALVYPASAAWHPLSSTTLLLYDGGGTVIAEKPLAIACSGSATVFPHRVFGEALLQQAGPDGYVLIRDVTCRLFGYHGLMTDAGAFSLDHMFGF
;
A
#
# COMPACT_ATOMS: atom_id res chain seq x y z
N MET A 1 16.02 -5.27 -14.56
CA MET A 1 14.99 -4.97 -13.55
C MET A 1 14.67 -3.49 -13.59
N LEU A 2 13.39 -3.14 -13.52
CA LEU A 2 12.96 -1.75 -13.49
C LEU A 2 13.44 -1.07 -12.21
N ASN A 3 14.22 -0.01 -12.34
CA ASN A 3 14.75 0.75 -11.22
C ASN A 3 14.48 2.23 -11.47
N ILE A 4 13.28 2.67 -11.15
CA ILE A 4 12.83 4.07 -11.26
C ILE A 4 12.68 4.69 -9.89
N GLN A 5 12.84 6.00 -9.81
CA GLN A 5 12.57 6.74 -8.59
C GLN A 5 11.06 6.89 -8.43
N THR A 6 10.49 6.23 -7.43
CA THR A 6 9.05 6.26 -7.14
C THR A 6 8.70 7.08 -5.90
N PHE A 7 9.71 7.48 -5.15
CA PHE A 7 9.60 8.25 -3.93
C PHE A 7 10.45 9.51 -4.01
N ASP A 8 9.85 10.64 -4.32
CA ASP A 8 10.45 11.94 -4.12
C ASP A 8 9.35 13.00 -3.98
N ALA A 9 9.06 13.38 -2.74
CA ALA A 9 8.09 14.43 -2.45
C ALA A 9 8.58 15.82 -2.89
N ARG A 10 9.89 16.02 -3.08
CA ARG A 10 10.48 17.31 -3.45
C ARG A 10 10.50 17.52 -4.95
N ALA A 11 10.83 16.49 -5.71
CA ALA A 11 10.92 16.54 -7.17
C ALA A 11 9.62 16.13 -7.88
N GLY A 12 8.54 15.77 -7.15
CA GLY A 12 7.29 15.30 -7.75
C GLY A 12 7.41 13.95 -8.46
N GLY A 13 8.41 13.14 -8.08
CA GLY A 13 8.70 11.85 -8.73
C GLY A 13 7.52 10.88 -8.73
N ASN A 14 6.69 10.90 -7.69
CA ASN A 14 5.47 10.09 -7.65
C ASN A 14 4.46 10.49 -8.73
N VAL A 15 4.30 11.77 -8.99
CA VAL A 15 3.37 12.26 -10.02
C VAL A 15 3.85 11.86 -11.40
N LEU A 16 5.12 12.09 -11.69
CA LEU A 16 5.74 11.71 -12.95
C LEU A 16 5.65 10.19 -13.19
N TYR A 17 6.01 9.41 -12.16
CA TYR A 17 5.90 7.96 -12.22
C TYR A 17 4.47 7.51 -12.55
N LYS A 18 3.46 8.00 -11.81
CA LYS A 18 2.05 7.65 -12.02
C LYS A 18 1.56 8.09 -13.40
N ALA A 19 2.00 9.26 -13.86
CA ALA A 19 1.66 9.76 -15.19
C ALA A 19 2.20 8.86 -16.30
N LEU A 20 3.47 8.46 -16.22
CA LEU A 20 4.11 7.61 -17.22
C LEU A 20 3.67 6.13 -17.13
N ALA A 21 3.36 5.63 -15.94
CA ALA A 21 2.95 4.24 -15.72
C ALA A 21 1.45 4.01 -15.97
N HIS A 22 0.66 5.05 -16.25
CA HIS A 22 -0.78 4.91 -16.48
C HIS A 22 -1.06 4.06 -17.73
N PRO A 23 -1.96 3.05 -17.68
CA PRO A 23 -2.21 2.14 -18.80
C PRO A 23 -2.57 2.83 -20.12
N VAL A 24 -3.37 3.90 -20.07
CA VAL A 24 -3.72 4.69 -21.29
C VAL A 24 -2.50 5.41 -21.85
N VAL A 25 -1.63 5.91 -20.99
CA VAL A 25 -0.37 6.56 -21.39
C VAL A 25 0.57 5.54 -22.04
N ALA A 26 0.63 4.33 -21.51
CA ALA A 26 1.44 3.25 -22.10
C ALA A 26 1.02 2.94 -23.55
N GLU A 27 -0.29 2.92 -23.84
CA GLU A 27 -0.80 2.76 -25.20
C GLU A 27 -0.40 3.95 -26.11
N ALA A 28 -0.51 5.17 -25.59
CA ALA A 28 -0.12 6.38 -26.34
C ALA A 28 1.41 6.44 -26.58
N VAL A 29 2.24 5.99 -25.62
CA VAL A 29 3.69 5.88 -25.80
C VAL A 29 4.04 4.88 -26.91
N ALA A 30 3.35 3.74 -26.98
CA ALA A 30 3.57 2.77 -28.06
C ALA A 30 3.23 3.39 -29.44
N MET A 31 2.17 4.18 -29.55
CA MET A 31 1.85 4.91 -30.79
C MET A 31 2.91 5.96 -31.12
N LEU A 32 3.35 6.74 -30.14
CA LEU A 32 4.44 7.72 -30.31
C LEU A 32 5.70 7.04 -30.79
N ALA A 33 6.13 5.95 -30.14
CA ALA A 33 7.33 5.19 -30.50
C ALA A 33 7.30 4.72 -31.97
N ASN A 34 6.15 4.21 -32.42
CA ASN A 34 5.94 3.76 -33.82
C ASN A 34 5.92 4.92 -34.83
N SER A 35 5.69 6.15 -34.40
CA SER A 35 5.64 7.33 -35.26
C SER A 35 6.98 8.07 -35.41
N ILE A 36 8.00 7.67 -34.64
CA ILE A 36 9.35 8.25 -34.72
C ILE A 36 10.08 7.71 -35.93
N GLU A 37 10.47 8.60 -36.84
CA GLU A 37 11.19 8.27 -38.07
C GLU A 37 12.66 8.66 -37.96
N GLY A 38 13.54 7.73 -38.34
CA GLY A 38 14.98 7.95 -38.44
C GLY A 38 15.68 8.11 -37.09
N PRO A 39 16.90 8.67 -37.07
CA PRO A 39 17.62 8.93 -35.81
C PRO A 39 16.87 9.91 -34.91
N LEU A 40 16.74 9.56 -33.63
CA LEU A 40 16.04 10.33 -32.59
C LEU A 40 17.03 11.18 -31.80
N ALA A 41 16.77 12.48 -31.68
CA ALA A 41 17.36 13.33 -30.65
C ALA A 41 16.36 13.56 -29.53
N ILE A 42 16.83 13.66 -28.30
CA ILE A 42 15.97 14.05 -27.16
C ILE A 42 16.47 15.38 -26.59
N TYR A 43 15.52 16.23 -26.23
CA TYR A 43 15.76 17.39 -25.37
C TYR A 43 14.99 17.18 -24.07
N ASP A 44 15.74 17.06 -22.96
CA ASP A 44 15.18 16.75 -21.64
C ASP A 44 15.32 17.94 -20.68
N PRO A 45 14.34 18.88 -20.68
CA PRO A 45 14.38 20.06 -19.83
C PRO A 45 14.14 19.75 -18.36
N ASP A 46 13.38 18.68 -18.04
CA ASP A 46 12.83 18.44 -16.71
C ASP A 46 13.30 17.10 -16.09
N GLY A 47 14.22 16.37 -16.75
CA GLY A 47 14.73 15.10 -16.25
C GLY A 47 13.75 13.92 -16.38
N VAL A 48 12.85 13.96 -17.36
CA VAL A 48 11.79 12.95 -17.57
C VAL A 48 12.28 11.74 -18.37
N ALA A 49 13.31 11.93 -19.22
CA ALA A 49 13.73 10.93 -20.20
C ALA A 49 14.08 9.57 -19.57
N ASP A 50 14.88 9.55 -18.51
CA ASP A 50 15.30 8.29 -17.88
C ASP A 50 14.11 7.47 -17.36
N ALA A 51 13.11 8.11 -16.77
CA ALA A 51 11.88 7.45 -16.33
C ALA A 51 11.04 6.93 -17.50
N LEU A 52 10.92 7.71 -18.58
CA LEU A 52 10.18 7.30 -19.77
C LEU A 52 10.78 6.04 -20.39
N TRP A 53 12.10 6.01 -20.64
CA TRP A 53 12.77 4.83 -21.24
C TRP A 53 12.79 3.62 -20.30
N ALA A 54 12.89 3.84 -19.00
CA ALA A 54 12.81 2.75 -18.03
C ALA A 54 11.43 2.08 -18.00
N LEU A 55 10.34 2.87 -18.06
CA LEU A 55 8.96 2.36 -18.06
C LEU A 55 8.53 1.81 -19.43
N HIS A 56 9.10 2.34 -20.50
CA HIS A 56 8.73 2.00 -21.87
C HIS A 56 9.96 1.62 -22.70
N PRO A 57 10.53 0.43 -22.47
CA PRO A 57 11.77 -0.01 -23.16
C PRO A 57 11.61 -0.20 -24.66
N ALA A 58 10.38 -0.20 -25.18
CA ALA A 58 10.09 -0.22 -26.62
C ALA A 58 10.31 1.14 -27.31
N MET A 59 10.54 2.23 -26.56
CA MET A 59 10.90 3.51 -27.14
C MET A 59 12.23 3.40 -27.92
N PRO A 60 12.34 4.00 -29.13
CA PRO A 60 13.59 4.01 -29.89
C PRO A 60 14.74 4.60 -29.07
N ALA A 61 15.89 3.95 -29.10
CA ALA A 61 17.07 4.48 -28.42
C ALA A 61 17.49 5.82 -29.06
N PRO A 62 17.67 6.90 -28.26
CA PRO A 62 18.10 8.17 -28.81
C PRO A 62 19.55 8.09 -29.35
N ALA A 63 19.81 8.76 -30.48
CA ALA A 63 21.16 8.95 -31.01
C ALA A 63 21.87 10.09 -30.28
N GLU A 64 21.13 11.13 -29.89
CA GLU A 64 21.62 12.37 -29.28
C GLU A 64 20.73 12.77 -28.10
N ALA A 65 21.34 13.41 -27.08
CA ALA A 65 20.61 13.93 -25.93
C ALA A 65 21.08 15.37 -25.60
N TYR A 66 20.12 16.25 -25.38
CA TYR A 66 20.35 17.68 -25.12
C TYR A 66 19.76 18.12 -23.80
N VAL A 67 20.49 19.02 -23.12
CA VAL A 67 20.02 19.73 -21.90
C VAL A 67 20.39 21.22 -21.99
N HIS A 68 19.65 22.07 -21.29
CA HIS A 68 19.93 23.50 -21.24
C HIS A 68 20.67 23.90 -19.94
N ASP A 69 20.60 23.07 -18.90
CA ASP A 69 21.29 23.32 -17.63
C ASP A 69 22.70 22.75 -17.66
N VAL A 70 23.68 23.61 -17.45
CA VAL A 70 25.10 23.25 -17.41
C VAL A 70 25.45 22.29 -16.27
N ALA A 71 24.66 22.27 -15.20
CA ALA A 71 24.84 21.33 -14.09
C ALA A 71 24.60 19.86 -14.51
N HIS A 72 23.90 19.64 -15.61
CA HIS A 72 23.62 18.31 -16.13
C HIS A 72 24.62 17.83 -17.18
N LEU A 73 25.55 18.68 -17.64
CA LEU A 73 26.60 18.28 -18.57
C LEU A 73 27.44 17.16 -17.98
N SER A 74 27.85 16.21 -18.83
CA SER A 74 28.54 14.96 -18.46
C SER A 74 27.67 13.88 -17.81
N GLN A 75 26.40 14.16 -17.56
CA GLN A 75 25.43 13.12 -17.18
C GLN A 75 24.94 12.38 -18.42
N THR A 76 24.13 11.34 -18.20
CA THR A 76 23.42 10.62 -19.27
C THR A 76 21.91 10.86 -19.17
N ARG A 77 21.22 10.81 -20.31
CA ARG A 77 19.77 10.76 -20.43
C ARG A 77 19.40 9.66 -21.42
N ALA A 78 18.54 8.76 -21.01
CA ALA A 78 18.17 7.57 -21.80
C ALA A 78 19.42 6.82 -22.36
N GLY A 79 20.47 6.71 -21.57
CA GLY A 79 21.73 6.05 -21.93
C GLY A 79 22.65 6.85 -22.85
N ARG A 80 22.40 8.15 -23.12
CA ARG A 80 23.25 9.02 -23.93
C ARG A 80 23.88 10.13 -23.10
N VAL A 81 25.16 10.38 -23.33
CA VAL A 81 25.85 11.55 -22.74
C VAL A 81 25.18 12.82 -23.27
N VAL A 82 24.85 13.74 -22.38
CA VAL A 82 24.14 14.94 -22.77
C VAL A 82 25.07 16.00 -23.35
N THR A 83 24.56 16.73 -24.32
CA THR A 83 25.18 17.84 -25.02
C THR A 83 24.44 19.15 -24.70
N PRO A 84 25.10 20.31 -24.68
CA PRO A 84 24.40 21.57 -24.50
C PRO A 84 23.41 21.84 -25.63
N LEU A 85 22.21 22.35 -25.29
CA LEU A 85 21.15 22.62 -26.27
C LEU A 85 21.58 23.53 -27.43
N VAL A 86 22.56 24.42 -27.20
CA VAL A 86 23.11 25.30 -28.26
C VAL A 86 23.80 24.53 -29.41
N ALA A 87 24.11 23.25 -29.22
CA ALA A 87 24.65 22.40 -30.26
C ALA A 87 23.56 21.75 -31.15
N LEU A 88 22.27 21.88 -30.81
CA LEU A 88 21.16 21.30 -31.57
C LEU A 88 21.13 21.68 -33.07
N PRO A 89 21.51 22.92 -33.48
CA PRO A 89 21.58 23.24 -34.94
C PRO A 89 22.48 22.36 -35.78
N ALA A 90 23.46 21.67 -35.14
CA ALA A 90 24.36 20.75 -35.80
C ALA A 90 23.90 19.28 -35.74
N SER A 91 22.74 19.00 -35.19
CA SER A 91 22.16 17.65 -35.09
C SER A 91 21.88 17.05 -36.47
N THR A 92 22.13 15.76 -36.59
CA THR A 92 21.80 14.95 -37.79
C THR A 92 20.54 14.11 -37.60
N ALA A 93 19.89 14.20 -36.46
CA ALA A 93 18.64 13.50 -36.17
C ALA A 93 17.50 14.00 -37.07
N ARG A 94 16.56 13.12 -37.34
CA ARG A 94 15.34 13.46 -38.10
C ARG A 94 14.19 13.87 -37.22
N THR A 95 14.15 13.34 -35.98
CA THR A 95 13.12 13.62 -35.00
C THR A 95 13.76 14.16 -33.72
N LEU A 96 13.22 15.26 -33.19
CA LEU A 96 13.51 15.77 -31.86
C LEU A 96 12.30 15.49 -30.95
N LEU A 97 12.50 14.73 -29.90
CA LEU A 97 11.50 14.55 -28.85
C LEU A 97 11.84 15.50 -27.67
N ILE A 98 10.98 16.44 -27.39
CA ILE A 98 11.02 17.24 -26.16
C ILE A 98 10.42 16.36 -25.04
N ALA A 99 11.27 15.84 -24.15
CA ALA A 99 10.87 14.98 -23.03
C ALA A 99 10.28 15.83 -21.89
N GLY A 100 9.15 16.44 -22.13
CA GLY A 100 8.44 17.30 -21.18
C GLY A 100 6.96 17.40 -21.52
N PHE A 101 6.15 17.57 -20.48
CA PHE A 101 4.71 17.85 -20.57
C PHE A 101 4.45 19.34 -20.55
N ASP A 102 3.29 19.78 -21.07
CA ASP A 102 2.93 21.20 -21.23
C ASP A 102 4.02 21.96 -22.02
N ALA A 103 4.58 21.29 -23.04
CA ALA A 103 5.82 21.66 -23.72
C ALA A 103 5.70 22.83 -24.68
N GLY A 104 4.52 23.39 -24.94
CA GLY A 104 4.33 24.40 -25.98
C GLY A 104 5.24 25.64 -25.86
N ARG A 105 5.48 26.14 -24.63
CA ARG A 105 6.41 27.26 -24.39
C ARG A 105 7.87 26.86 -24.64
N VAL A 106 8.24 25.65 -24.24
CA VAL A 106 9.59 25.10 -24.45
C VAL A 106 9.85 24.94 -25.95
N GLN A 107 8.90 24.35 -26.66
CA GLN A 107 8.96 24.16 -28.12
C GLN A 107 9.12 25.51 -28.85
N ALA A 108 8.31 26.52 -28.53
CA ALA A 108 8.43 27.84 -29.12
C ALA A 108 9.79 28.49 -28.84
N ARG A 109 10.32 28.33 -27.63
CA ARG A 109 11.62 28.88 -27.23
C ARG A 109 12.79 28.28 -28.00
N ILE A 110 12.76 26.98 -28.26
CA ILE A 110 13.89 26.29 -28.93
C ILE A 110 13.73 26.26 -30.45
N ALA A 111 12.58 26.65 -30.99
CA ALA A 111 12.30 26.63 -32.43
C ALA A 111 13.42 27.23 -33.30
N PRO A 112 14.10 28.35 -32.92
CA PRO A 112 15.22 28.90 -33.69
C PRO A 112 16.47 28.01 -33.74
N LEU A 113 16.58 27.01 -32.85
CA LEU A 113 17.71 26.09 -32.77
C LEU A 113 17.43 24.77 -33.51
N VAL A 114 16.18 24.52 -33.90
CA VAL A 114 15.78 23.26 -34.56
C VAL A 114 16.24 23.29 -36.02
N PRO A 115 17.01 22.30 -36.48
CA PRO A 115 17.44 22.21 -37.90
C PRO A 115 16.25 22.18 -38.86
N PRO A 116 16.36 22.80 -40.06
CA PRO A 116 15.33 22.71 -41.09
C PRO A 116 15.02 21.24 -41.46
N GLY A 117 13.75 20.87 -41.49
CA GLY A 117 13.29 19.52 -41.82
C GLY A 117 13.29 18.52 -40.68
N MET A 118 13.76 18.88 -39.50
CA MET A 118 13.63 18.02 -38.29
C MET A 118 12.20 18.07 -37.77
N SER A 119 11.59 16.91 -37.57
CA SER A 119 10.28 16.77 -36.94
C SER A 119 10.39 16.99 -35.43
N VAL A 120 9.50 17.78 -34.83
CA VAL A 120 9.48 17.99 -33.38
C VAL A 120 8.26 17.32 -32.78
N ARG A 121 8.50 16.46 -31.79
CA ARG A 121 7.47 15.76 -31.01
C ARG A 121 7.59 16.15 -29.53
N THR A 122 6.54 16.02 -28.78
CA THR A 122 6.51 16.33 -27.34
C THR A 122 5.75 15.25 -26.58
N LEU A 123 5.94 15.19 -25.25
CA LEU A 123 5.13 14.30 -24.41
C LEU A 123 3.67 14.77 -24.25
N ASP A 124 3.30 15.93 -24.81
CA ASP A 124 1.88 16.32 -24.87
C ASP A 124 1.04 15.35 -25.71
N GLU A 125 1.69 14.61 -26.63
CA GLU A 125 1.05 13.60 -27.48
C GLU A 125 0.63 12.32 -26.72
N ILE A 126 1.21 12.09 -25.55
CA ILE A 126 0.88 10.93 -24.71
C ILE A 126 0.06 11.28 -23.48
N LYS A 127 -0.38 12.54 -23.35
CA LYS A 127 -1.23 12.95 -22.23
C LYS A 127 -2.53 12.17 -22.17
N LEU A 128 -3.01 11.96 -20.95
CA LEU A 128 -4.38 11.51 -20.73
C LEU A 128 -5.38 12.52 -21.37
N PRO A 129 -6.51 12.05 -21.91
CA PRO A 129 -7.60 12.93 -22.31
C PRO A 129 -8.00 13.90 -21.19
N ALA A 130 -8.33 15.14 -21.54
CA ALA A 130 -8.72 16.16 -20.55
C ALA A 130 -9.87 15.70 -19.63
N ALA A 131 -10.77 14.88 -20.16
CA ALA A 131 -11.86 14.28 -19.38
C ALA A 131 -11.37 13.34 -18.27
N MET A 132 -10.16 12.82 -18.33
CA MET A 132 -9.55 11.95 -17.30
C MET A 132 -8.71 12.75 -16.27
N LEU A 133 -8.65 14.06 -16.38
CA LEU A 133 -7.84 14.91 -15.51
C LEU A 133 -8.72 15.67 -14.51
N THR A 134 -8.28 15.76 -13.28
CA THR A 134 -8.88 16.62 -12.25
C THR A 134 -8.56 18.10 -12.53
N VAL A 135 -7.30 18.38 -12.94
CA VAL A 135 -6.79 19.73 -13.28
C VAL A 135 -6.21 19.72 -14.69
N PRO A 136 -7.04 19.87 -15.76
CA PRO A 136 -6.56 19.76 -17.14
C PRO A 136 -5.50 20.79 -17.53
N GLY A 137 -5.48 21.97 -16.89
CA GLY A 137 -4.53 23.05 -17.20
C GLY A 137 -3.11 22.84 -16.70
N ARG A 138 -2.86 21.81 -15.91
CA ARG A 138 -1.53 21.44 -15.38
C ARG A 138 -1.40 19.92 -15.32
N TYR A 139 -0.76 19.33 -16.34
CA TYR A 139 -0.76 17.88 -16.50
C TYR A 139 -0.17 17.13 -15.30
N LEU A 140 1.01 17.54 -14.82
CA LEU A 140 1.66 16.93 -13.65
C LEU A 140 1.13 17.49 -12.31
N ASP A 141 -0.17 17.84 -12.25
CA ASP A 141 -0.81 18.04 -10.95
C ASP A 141 -1.03 16.69 -10.27
N ARG A 142 -0.69 16.58 -8.98
CA ARG A 142 -0.78 15.32 -8.24
C ARG A 142 -2.19 14.73 -8.24
N THR A 143 -3.22 15.59 -8.20
CA THR A 143 -4.63 15.15 -8.20
C THR A 143 -5.11 14.59 -9.55
N ASN A 144 -4.33 14.75 -10.63
CA ASN A 144 -4.58 14.10 -11.90
C ASN A 144 -4.26 12.60 -11.90
N PHE A 145 -3.54 12.11 -10.89
CA PHE A 145 -3.06 10.74 -10.84
C PHE A 145 -3.36 10.07 -9.49
N ALA A 146 -4.58 10.24 -9.01
CA ALA A 146 -5.09 9.48 -7.87
C ALA A 146 -5.39 8.05 -8.31
N THR A 147 -4.35 7.20 -8.35
CA THR A 147 -4.41 5.84 -8.90
C THR A 147 -4.00 4.79 -7.88
N ASN A 148 -4.48 3.56 -8.09
CA ASN A 148 -4.00 2.37 -7.40
C ASN A 148 -4.30 1.11 -8.20
N TYR A 149 -3.71 -0.01 -7.80
CA TYR A 149 -4.02 -1.36 -8.26
C TYR A 149 -4.59 -2.19 -7.13
N ALA A 150 -5.50 -3.10 -7.43
CA ALA A 150 -6.03 -4.07 -6.49
C ALA A 150 -5.92 -5.48 -7.08
N PHE A 151 -5.53 -6.46 -6.26
CA PHE A 151 -5.75 -7.86 -6.60
C PHE A 151 -7.25 -8.08 -6.73
N PHE A 152 -7.70 -8.62 -7.86
CA PHE A 152 -9.12 -8.73 -8.13
C PHE A 152 -9.41 -10.07 -8.79
N ARG A 153 -10.24 -10.89 -8.14
CA ARG A 153 -10.60 -12.21 -8.65
C ARG A 153 -12.07 -12.53 -8.46
N ASP A 154 -12.58 -13.31 -9.37
CA ASP A 154 -13.87 -13.94 -9.28
C ASP A 154 -13.79 -15.34 -9.86
N THR A 155 -13.83 -16.35 -8.99
CA THR A 155 -13.83 -17.77 -9.35
C THR A 155 -15.11 -18.41 -8.87
N ASP A 156 -15.29 -19.70 -9.09
CA ASP A 156 -16.46 -20.41 -8.58
C ASP A 156 -16.43 -20.55 -7.04
N ARG A 157 -15.27 -20.36 -6.41
CA ARG A 157 -15.08 -20.50 -4.97
C ARG A 157 -14.85 -19.20 -4.22
N LEU A 158 -14.07 -18.31 -4.79
CA LEU A 158 -13.53 -17.14 -4.08
C LEU A 158 -13.77 -15.86 -4.89
N HIS A 159 -14.18 -14.84 -4.19
CA HIS A 159 -14.51 -13.51 -4.70
C HIS A 159 -13.74 -12.43 -3.97
N THR A 160 -13.62 -11.27 -4.59
CA THR A 160 -13.04 -10.07 -3.96
C THR A 160 -14.04 -8.93 -3.94
N ARG A 161 -13.98 -8.14 -2.87
CA ARG A 161 -14.78 -6.93 -2.74
C ARG A 161 -13.89 -5.80 -2.24
N LEU A 162 -13.70 -4.78 -3.06
CA LEU A 162 -13.01 -3.56 -2.70
C LEU A 162 -14.00 -2.61 -2.05
N VAL A 163 -13.64 -2.08 -0.87
CA VAL A 163 -14.48 -1.17 -0.10
C VAL A 163 -13.67 0.04 0.36
N THR A 164 -14.20 1.22 0.14
CA THR A 164 -13.64 2.48 0.63
C THR A 164 -14.73 3.52 0.82
N ALA A 165 -14.39 4.74 1.25
CA ALA A 165 -15.30 5.86 1.31
C ALA A 165 -14.90 6.96 0.32
N ASN A 166 -15.85 7.83 0.00
CA ASN A 166 -15.55 9.06 -0.74
C ASN A 166 -14.94 10.11 0.21
N TYR A 167 -13.74 9.84 0.70
CA TYR A 167 -13.05 10.77 1.61
C TYR A 167 -12.61 12.08 0.92
N TRP A 168 -12.55 12.13 -0.40
CA TRP A 168 -12.26 13.35 -1.17
C TRP A 168 -13.36 14.40 -1.02
N ALA A 169 -14.61 13.97 -0.78
CA ALA A 169 -15.71 14.89 -0.49
C ALA A 169 -15.44 15.76 0.76
N GLY A 170 -14.78 15.20 1.77
CA GLY A 170 -14.36 15.94 2.96
C GLY A 170 -13.31 17.03 2.70
N TYR A 171 -12.69 17.03 1.51
CA TYR A 171 -11.76 18.06 1.03
C TYR A 171 -12.35 18.93 -0.09
N GLY A 172 -13.66 18.87 -0.28
CA GLY A 172 -14.40 19.72 -1.23
C GLY A 172 -14.55 19.14 -2.64
N ALA A 173 -14.25 17.87 -2.88
CA ALA A 173 -14.54 17.22 -4.15
C ALA A 173 -16.06 17.01 -4.32
N ALA A 174 -16.62 17.46 -5.45
CA ALA A 174 -18.08 17.39 -5.69
C ALA A 174 -18.51 16.28 -6.66
N ASN A 175 -17.68 15.96 -7.63
CA ASN A 175 -18.02 15.07 -8.76
C ASN A 175 -16.93 14.03 -8.99
N VAL A 176 -16.68 13.20 -7.98
CA VAL A 176 -15.68 12.13 -8.09
C VAL A 176 -16.25 11.00 -8.96
N ARG A 177 -15.44 10.48 -9.85
CA ARG A 177 -15.70 9.24 -10.58
C ARG A 177 -14.47 8.38 -10.65
N LEU A 178 -14.66 7.07 -10.76
CA LEU A 178 -13.60 6.10 -10.96
C LEU A 178 -13.57 5.69 -12.43
N TRP A 179 -12.40 5.76 -13.05
CA TRP A 179 -12.08 5.06 -14.28
C TRP A 179 -11.38 3.76 -13.90
N LEU A 180 -11.87 2.64 -14.42
CA LEU A 180 -11.54 1.31 -13.98
C LEU A 180 -11.16 0.45 -15.18
N ARG A 181 -10.06 -0.34 -15.05
CA ARG A 181 -9.65 -1.32 -16.05
C ARG A 181 -9.27 -2.63 -15.36
N LEU A 182 -9.95 -3.69 -15.74
CA LEU A 182 -9.74 -5.05 -15.22
C LEU A 182 -8.88 -5.84 -16.18
N TYR A 183 -7.84 -6.47 -15.64
CA TYR A 183 -6.96 -7.38 -16.35
C TYR A 183 -7.14 -8.82 -15.82
N ASP A 184 -6.98 -9.81 -16.70
CA ASP A 184 -6.89 -11.21 -16.32
C ASP A 184 -5.47 -11.59 -15.82
N GLY A 185 -5.26 -12.89 -15.51
CA GLY A 185 -3.97 -13.40 -15.05
C GLY A 185 -2.85 -13.29 -16.11
N ALA A 186 -3.19 -13.22 -17.38
CA ALA A 186 -2.23 -13.05 -18.48
C ALA A 186 -1.94 -11.58 -18.81
N GLY A 187 -2.64 -10.62 -18.18
CA GLY A 187 -2.53 -9.19 -18.44
C GLY A 187 -3.42 -8.68 -19.58
N ALA A 188 -4.32 -9.51 -20.11
CA ALA A 188 -5.29 -9.08 -21.10
C ALA A 188 -6.42 -8.27 -20.43
N VAL A 189 -6.90 -7.22 -21.12
CA VAL A 189 -8.00 -6.40 -20.63
C VAL A 189 -9.32 -7.17 -20.76
N LEU A 190 -9.97 -7.44 -19.64
CA LEU A 190 -11.29 -8.07 -19.57
C LEU A 190 -12.42 -7.06 -19.67
N ALA A 191 -12.28 -5.90 -19.01
CA ALA A 191 -13.30 -4.86 -19.00
C ALA A 191 -12.68 -3.50 -18.68
N GLN A 192 -13.36 -2.44 -19.17
CA GLN A 192 -13.04 -1.06 -18.84
C GLN A 192 -14.34 -0.27 -18.72
N TRP A 193 -14.46 0.56 -17.66
CA TRP A 193 -15.67 1.35 -17.44
C TRP A 193 -15.40 2.57 -16.57
N GLU A 194 -16.35 3.49 -16.56
CA GLU A 194 -16.42 4.55 -15.55
C GLU A 194 -17.58 4.31 -14.60
N GLN A 195 -17.40 4.76 -13.37
CA GLN A 195 -18.41 4.68 -12.32
C GLN A 195 -18.41 5.99 -11.51
N PRO A 196 -19.54 6.69 -11.39
CA PRO A 196 -19.65 7.82 -10.48
C PRO A 196 -19.52 7.33 -9.04
N VAL A 197 -18.94 8.19 -8.20
CA VAL A 197 -18.79 7.93 -6.77
C VAL A 197 -19.88 8.67 -6.02
N GLY A 198 -20.66 7.93 -5.25
CA GLY A 198 -21.65 8.49 -4.34
C GLY A 198 -21.02 9.27 -3.17
N PRO A 199 -21.83 9.92 -2.34
CA PRO A 199 -21.33 10.74 -1.21
C PRO A 199 -20.78 9.93 -0.04
N ALA A 200 -21.01 8.61 0.00
CA ALA A 200 -20.65 7.74 1.12
C ALA A 200 -19.64 6.65 0.74
N GLY A 201 -20.01 5.40 0.95
CA GLY A 201 -19.19 4.24 0.65
C GLY A 201 -19.03 3.96 -0.84
N ILE A 202 -17.92 3.35 -1.20
CA ILE A 202 -17.63 2.86 -2.53
C ILE A 202 -17.41 1.36 -2.41
N THR A 203 -18.22 0.57 -3.11
CA THR A 203 -18.10 -0.88 -3.16
C THR A 203 -17.93 -1.36 -4.59
N LEU A 204 -16.87 -2.11 -4.86
CA LEU A 204 -16.63 -2.81 -6.12
C LEU A 204 -16.55 -4.31 -5.82
N ASP A 205 -17.63 -5.03 -6.10
CA ASP A 205 -17.71 -6.48 -5.89
C ASP A 205 -17.42 -7.24 -7.19
N SER A 206 -16.51 -8.21 -7.15
CA SER A 206 -16.07 -8.95 -8.34
C SER A 206 -17.19 -9.77 -8.98
N ARG A 207 -18.14 -10.31 -8.19
CA ARG A 207 -19.33 -11.03 -8.70
C ARG A 207 -20.22 -10.11 -9.54
N ALA A 208 -20.44 -8.88 -9.03
CA ALA A 208 -21.23 -7.89 -9.74
C ALA A 208 -20.54 -7.44 -11.05
N VAL A 209 -19.21 -7.25 -11.01
CA VAL A 209 -18.41 -6.92 -12.19
C VAL A 209 -18.44 -8.05 -13.21
N ARG A 210 -18.22 -9.30 -12.77
CA ARG A 210 -18.30 -10.49 -13.63
C ARG A 210 -19.66 -10.62 -14.30
N ALA A 211 -20.74 -10.45 -13.55
CA ALA A 211 -22.10 -10.50 -14.07
C ALA A 211 -22.38 -9.38 -15.06
N ARG A 212 -21.99 -8.12 -14.73
CA ARG A 212 -22.20 -6.94 -15.57
C ARG A 212 -21.58 -7.08 -16.96
N PHE A 213 -20.39 -7.66 -17.05
CA PHE A 213 -19.64 -7.78 -18.31
C PHE A 213 -19.66 -9.19 -18.90
N ALA A 214 -20.43 -10.11 -18.32
CA ALA A 214 -20.53 -11.50 -18.74
C ALA A 214 -19.14 -12.18 -18.87
N LEU A 215 -18.26 -11.97 -17.90
CA LEU A 215 -16.88 -12.45 -17.94
C LEU A 215 -16.79 -13.93 -17.50
N PRO A 216 -15.79 -14.67 -18.00
CA PRO A 216 -15.43 -15.97 -17.41
C PRO A 216 -14.87 -15.78 -16.00
N PRO A 217 -14.67 -16.86 -15.22
CA PRO A 217 -13.88 -16.81 -13.99
C PRO A 217 -12.49 -16.22 -14.25
N PHE A 218 -11.99 -15.39 -13.35
CA PHE A 218 -10.70 -14.71 -13.51
C PHE A 218 -9.96 -14.56 -12.17
N GLU A 219 -8.63 -14.50 -12.24
CA GLU A 219 -7.71 -14.06 -11.20
C GLU A 219 -6.78 -13.04 -11.85
N GLY A 220 -6.77 -11.80 -11.37
CA GLY A 220 -6.02 -10.74 -12.03
C GLY A 220 -5.90 -9.47 -11.18
N GLN A 221 -5.92 -8.33 -11.82
CA GLN A 221 -5.81 -7.04 -11.15
C GLN A 221 -6.75 -5.98 -11.73
N LEU A 222 -7.22 -5.12 -10.84
CA LEU A 222 -8.03 -3.96 -11.16
C LEU A 222 -7.20 -2.69 -11.02
N PHE A 223 -7.02 -1.96 -12.10
CA PHE A 223 -6.49 -0.60 -12.07
C PHE A 223 -7.61 0.39 -11.77
N ILE A 224 -7.34 1.34 -10.89
CA ILE A 224 -8.29 2.33 -10.40
C ILE A 224 -7.69 3.71 -10.58
N HIS A 225 -8.40 4.60 -11.27
CA HIS A 225 -8.07 6.02 -11.38
C HIS A 225 -9.26 6.86 -10.92
N ALA A 226 -9.10 7.60 -9.83
CA ALA A 226 -10.11 8.51 -9.32
C ALA A 226 -9.92 9.91 -9.92
N ILE A 227 -10.97 10.44 -10.50
CA ILE A 227 -11.02 11.71 -11.23
C ILE A 227 -11.95 12.68 -10.50
N GLY A 228 -11.61 13.97 -10.47
CA GLY A 228 -12.37 14.98 -9.74
C GLY A 228 -12.09 14.99 -8.24
N VAL A 229 -10.94 14.50 -7.84
CA VAL A 229 -10.54 14.36 -6.43
C VAL A 229 -10.00 15.67 -5.84
N ALA A 230 -9.99 15.76 -4.51
CA ALA A 230 -9.39 16.85 -3.75
C ALA A 230 -8.65 16.31 -2.51
N GLY A 231 -7.62 17.03 -2.06
CA GLY A 231 -6.88 16.71 -0.84
C GLY A 231 -5.90 15.55 -0.98
N HIS A 232 -6.36 14.38 -1.37
CA HIS A 232 -5.55 13.16 -1.53
C HIS A 232 -5.41 12.74 -2.99
N ASP A 233 -4.19 12.36 -3.36
CA ASP A 233 -3.79 11.86 -4.68
C ASP A 233 -3.58 10.33 -4.71
N VAL A 234 -4.24 9.62 -3.82
CA VAL A 234 -4.16 8.16 -3.68
C VAL A 234 -5.56 7.57 -3.55
N VAL A 235 -5.70 6.32 -3.94
CA VAL A 235 -6.91 5.52 -3.69
C VAL A 235 -6.61 4.53 -2.58
N LYS A 236 -7.17 4.78 -1.39
CA LYS A 236 -7.07 3.89 -0.24
C LYS A 236 -8.28 2.97 -0.23
N TYR A 237 -8.07 1.69 0.06
CA TYR A 237 -9.15 0.71 0.10
C TYR A 237 -8.88 -0.45 1.05
N ALA A 238 -9.94 -1.07 1.55
CA ALA A 238 -9.92 -2.42 2.08
C ALA A 238 -10.37 -3.39 0.98
N LEU A 239 -9.77 -4.56 0.92
CA LEU A 239 -10.09 -5.61 -0.04
C LEU A 239 -10.46 -6.88 0.73
N ASP A 240 -11.75 -7.20 0.77
CA ASP A 240 -12.21 -8.47 1.27
C ASP A 240 -11.97 -9.58 0.24
N THR A 241 -11.57 -10.74 0.72
CA THR A 241 -11.71 -12.00 -0.02
C THR A 241 -12.68 -12.88 0.73
N TYR A 242 -13.69 -13.39 0.05
CA TYR A 242 -14.74 -14.20 0.65
C TYR A 242 -15.14 -15.36 -0.24
N GLY A 243 -15.66 -16.41 0.37
CA GLY A 243 -16.12 -17.61 -0.33
C GLY A 243 -17.53 -17.48 -0.91
N SER A 244 -17.84 -18.33 -1.89
CA SER A 244 -19.21 -18.62 -2.36
C SER A 244 -20.05 -19.24 -1.23
N ASP A 245 -21.34 -19.44 -1.47
CA ASP A 245 -22.24 -20.11 -0.53
C ASP A 245 -21.67 -21.49 -0.15
N GLY A 246 -21.49 -21.71 1.16
CA GLY A 246 -20.88 -22.92 1.70
C GLY A 246 -19.34 -22.94 1.73
N GLU A 247 -18.67 -21.96 1.16
CA GLU A 247 -17.22 -21.75 1.27
C GLU A 247 -16.94 -20.73 2.38
N PRO A 248 -16.39 -21.13 3.52
CA PRO A 248 -16.27 -20.26 4.69
C PRO A 248 -15.03 -19.37 4.69
N SER A 249 -14.27 -19.26 3.60
CA SER A 249 -13.11 -18.39 3.52
C SER A 249 -13.49 -16.93 3.70
N LEU A 250 -12.74 -16.23 4.53
CA LEU A 250 -12.90 -14.80 4.77
C LEU A 250 -11.55 -14.19 5.14
N SER A 251 -11.18 -13.12 4.47
CA SER A 251 -9.99 -12.34 4.81
C SER A 251 -10.15 -10.89 4.37
N VAL A 252 -9.36 -9.99 4.94
CA VAL A 252 -9.24 -8.60 4.52
C VAL A 252 -7.78 -8.25 4.38
N THR A 253 -7.49 -7.44 3.39
CA THR A 253 -6.21 -6.73 3.24
C THR A 253 -6.50 -5.30 2.80
N HIS A 254 -5.51 -4.43 2.75
CA HIS A 254 -5.72 -3.05 2.33
C HIS A 254 -4.60 -2.58 1.40
N ASP A 255 -4.79 -1.43 0.78
CA ASP A 255 -3.72 -0.65 0.17
C ASP A 255 -4.04 0.85 0.22
N ALA A 256 -2.99 1.65 0.12
CA ALA A 256 -3.11 3.10 0.15
C ALA A 256 -2.30 3.80 -0.93
N ASN A 257 -1.36 3.12 -1.57
CA ASN A 257 -0.39 3.76 -2.46
C ASN A 257 -0.14 2.94 -3.73
N ALA A 258 0.03 3.62 -4.84
CA ALA A 258 0.24 3.03 -6.17
C ALA A 258 1.72 3.07 -6.62
N TRP A 259 2.69 3.13 -5.72
CA TRP A 259 4.09 3.06 -6.12
C TRP A 259 4.74 1.73 -5.72
N PRO A 260 5.49 1.13 -6.63
CA PRO A 260 6.16 -0.13 -6.38
C PRO A 260 7.42 0.04 -5.53
N SER A 261 7.81 -1.03 -4.87
CA SER A 261 9.10 -1.17 -4.21
C SER A 261 9.93 -2.27 -4.85
N ASP A 262 11.24 -2.22 -4.64
CA ASP A 262 12.16 -3.26 -5.11
C ASP A 262 12.06 -4.53 -4.26
N ARG A 263 11.82 -4.38 -2.95
CA ARG A 263 11.80 -5.46 -1.98
C ARG A 263 10.58 -5.43 -1.07
N TYR A 264 10.20 -6.62 -0.65
CA TYR A 264 9.14 -6.86 0.32
C TYR A 264 9.56 -7.93 1.33
N ALA A 265 9.12 -7.78 2.59
CA ALA A 265 9.45 -8.66 3.68
C ALA A 265 8.20 -9.16 4.43
N GLY A 266 8.38 -10.22 5.23
CA GLY A 266 7.35 -10.75 6.09
C GLY A 266 6.40 -11.74 5.43
N LEU A 267 6.76 -12.34 4.28
CA LEU A 267 6.03 -13.48 3.74
C LEU A 267 6.30 -14.70 4.64
N PRO A 268 5.26 -15.30 5.25
CA PRO A 268 5.47 -16.45 6.13
C PRO A 268 5.82 -17.71 5.32
N ALA A 269 6.74 -18.52 5.83
CA ALA A 269 6.91 -19.87 5.36
C ALA A 269 5.71 -20.76 5.76
N PRO A 270 5.35 -21.80 4.97
CA PRO A 270 4.20 -22.64 5.27
C PRO A 270 4.42 -23.52 6.50
N ARG A 271 3.35 -23.83 7.24
CA ARG A 271 3.32 -25.00 8.13
C ARG A 271 3.13 -26.28 7.30
N PRO A 272 3.35 -27.48 7.86
CA PRO A 272 3.17 -28.73 7.14
C PRO A 272 1.74 -28.93 6.57
N ASP A 273 0.72 -28.34 7.19
CA ASP A 273 -0.69 -28.37 6.82
C ASP A 273 -1.14 -27.11 6.03
N GLU A 274 -0.19 -26.25 5.66
CA GLU A 274 -0.46 -25.01 4.93
C GLU A 274 0.19 -25.02 3.54
N ARG A 275 -0.48 -24.38 2.60
CA ARG A 275 0.10 -23.97 1.33
C ARG A 275 0.14 -22.45 1.27
N VAL A 276 1.32 -21.89 0.98
CA VAL A 276 1.53 -20.44 0.84
C VAL A 276 1.83 -20.10 -0.62
N VAL A 277 1.02 -19.24 -1.19
CA VAL A 277 1.14 -18.75 -2.56
C VAL A 277 1.36 -17.24 -2.54
N LEU A 278 2.44 -16.80 -3.18
CA LEU A 278 2.69 -15.38 -3.46
C LEU A 278 1.96 -14.98 -4.75
N TRP A 279 1.10 -13.97 -4.66
CA TRP A 279 0.46 -13.29 -5.76
C TRP A 279 1.23 -12.02 -6.11
N LEU A 280 1.87 -12.02 -7.26
CA LEU A 280 2.73 -10.95 -7.71
C LEU A 280 2.18 -10.37 -9.01
N GLN A 281 1.80 -9.09 -8.95
CA GLN A 281 1.12 -8.39 -10.03
C GLN A 281 2.08 -7.42 -10.71
N ASN A 282 2.37 -7.66 -12.00
CA ASN A 282 3.08 -6.66 -12.80
C ASN A 282 2.15 -5.49 -13.08
N SER A 283 2.44 -4.33 -12.54
CA SER A 283 1.61 -3.12 -12.66
C SER A 283 2.08 -2.19 -13.80
N HIS A 284 2.87 -2.71 -14.76
CA HIS A 284 3.51 -1.91 -15.82
C HIS A 284 3.35 -2.53 -17.20
N ALA A 285 3.56 -1.68 -18.22
CA ALA A 285 3.59 -2.08 -19.62
C ALA A 285 4.89 -2.83 -20.00
N ALA A 286 5.91 -2.82 -19.16
CA ALA A 286 7.13 -3.58 -19.34
C ALA A 286 7.01 -4.96 -18.68
N PRO A 287 7.48 -6.06 -19.34
CA PRO A 287 7.50 -7.37 -18.72
C PRO A 287 8.50 -7.44 -17.56
N ILE A 288 8.24 -8.28 -16.58
CA ILE A 288 9.25 -8.66 -15.58
C ILE A 288 10.04 -9.84 -16.17
N PRO A 289 11.35 -9.69 -16.43
CA PRO A 289 12.12 -10.75 -17.04
C PRO A 289 12.17 -12.02 -16.19
N ALA A 290 12.30 -13.17 -16.84
CA ALA A 290 12.58 -14.43 -16.17
C ALA A 290 13.82 -14.31 -15.27
N GLY A 291 13.74 -14.83 -14.05
CA GLY A 291 14.79 -14.75 -13.05
C GLY A 291 14.90 -13.41 -12.30
N ALA A 292 14.12 -12.40 -12.68
CA ALA A 292 14.15 -11.09 -12.01
C ALA A 292 13.41 -11.09 -10.65
N ILE A 293 12.39 -11.94 -10.51
CA ILE A 293 11.73 -12.17 -9.23
C ILE A 293 12.55 -13.21 -8.45
N THR A 294 12.91 -12.89 -7.22
CA THR A 294 13.60 -13.85 -6.34
C THR A 294 12.95 -13.92 -4.98
N LEU A 295 12.94 -15.11 -4.41
CA LEU A 295 12.56 -15.39 -3.03
C LEU A 295 13.78 -15.87 -2.26
N ASP A 296 13.90 -15.42 -1.01
CA ASP A 296 14.98 -15.84 -0.11
C ASP A 296 14.42 -16.05 1.29
N ARG A 297 15.01 -16.98 2.06
CA ARG A 297 14.83 -16.94 3.50
C ARG A 297 15.37 -15.60 4.01
N MET A 298 14.60 -14.89 4.79
CA MET A 298 14.99 -13.58 5.30
C MET A 298 16.37 -13.65 5.97
N GLY A 299 17.31 -12.83 5.51
CA GLY A 299 18.69 -12.77 6.02
C GLY A 299 19.65 -13.87 5.56
N ALA A 300 19.25 -14.83 4.72
CA ALA A 300 20.12 -15.92 4.28
C ALA A 300 21.06 -15.53 3.13
N GLU A 301 20.72 -14.49 2.35
CA GLU A 301 21.50 -14.01 1.19
C GLU A 301 21.75 -15.12 0.13
N ALA A 302 20.76 -16.01 -0.05
CA ALA A 302 20.79 -17.14 -0.98
C ALA A 302 19.51 -17.16 -1.86
N PRO A 303 19.24 -16.12 -2.66
CA PRO A 303 17.97 -15.94 -3.36
C PRO A 303 17.78 -17.01 -4.43
N VAL A 304 16.56 -17.54 -4.51
CA VAL A 304 16.11 -18.46 -5.55
C VAL A 304 15.25 -17.71 -6.55
N ALA A 305 15.63 -17.80 -7.83
CA ALA A 305 14.98 -17.08 -8.90
C ALA A 305 13.71 -17.80 -9.40
N TYR A 306 12.64 -17.04 -9.61
CA TYR A 306 11.46 -17.50 -10.35
C TYR A 306 11.79 -17.59 -11.84
N PRO A 307 11.63 -18.77 -12.47
CA PRO A 307 12.20 -19.02 -13.79
C PRO A 307 11.38 -18.46 -14.97
N HIS A 308 10.22 -17.88 -14.71
CA HIS A 308 9.32 -17.43 -15.76
C HIS A 308 9.25 -15.90 -15.85
N GLU A 309 9.04 -15.41 -17.06
CA GLU A 309 8.67 -14.02 -17.31
C GLU A 309 7.24 -13.76 -16.83
N VAL A 310 6.98 -12.54 -16.34
CA VAL A 310 5.64 -12.05 -16.05
C VAL A 310 5.30 -10.95 -17.05
N ALA A 311 4.37 -11.23 -17.94
CA ALA A 311 3.97 -10.31 -19.00
C ALA A 311 3.45 -8.95 -18.43
N PRO A 312 3.38 -7.89 -19.25
CA PRO A 312 2.77 -6.63 -18.85
C PRO A 312 1.37 -6.83 -18.27
N TYR A 313 1.10 -6.20 -17.12
CA TYR A 313 -0.18 -6.27 -16.40
C TYR A 313 -0.64 -7.68 -15.97
N ALA A 314 0.18 -8.71 -16.14
CA ALA A 314 -0.12 -10.07 -15.71
C ALA A 314 0.02 -10.27 -14.20
N THR A 315 -0.60 -11.31 -13.69
CA THR A 315 -0.54 -11.73 -12.28
C THR A 315 0.11 -13.11 -12.18
N ALA A 316 1.28 -13.18 -11.54
CA ALA A 316 1.98 -14.43 -11.29
C ALA A 316 1.50 -15.07 -9.99
N LYS A 317 1.33 -16.40 -10.00
CA LYS A 317 0.98 -17.24 -8.88
C LYS A 317 2.18 -18.13 -8.53
N ILE A 318 2.88 -17.82 -7.45
CA ILE A 318 4.13 -18.47 -7.07
C ILE A 318 3.93 -19.27 -5.78
N ASP A 319 3.97 -20.58 -5.86
CA ASP A 319 3.95 -21.45 -4.69
C ASP A 319 5.33 -21.39 -4.01
N THR A 320 5.37 -20.91 -2.76
CA THR A 320 6.63 -20.68 -2.07
C THR A 320 7.40 -21.97 -1.80
N ALA A 321 6.71 -23.09 -1.56
CA ALA A 321 7.35 -24.38 -1.33
C ALA A 321 8.04 -24.95 -2.59
N THR A 322 7.64 -24.51 -3.78
CA THR A 322 8.31 -24.90 -5.04
C THR A 322 9.69 -24.25 -5.17
N LEU A 323 9.81 -22.98 -4.76
CA LEU A 323 11.07 -22.25 -4.84
C LEU A 323 11.97 -22.47 -3.62
N LEU A 324 11.37 -22.58 -2.43
CA LEU A 324 12.09 -22.75 -1.16
C LEU A 324 11.62 -24.03 -0.45
N PRO A 325 11.90 -25.22 -1.02
CA PRO A 325 11.51 -26.48 -0.42
C PRO A 325 12.21 -26.67 0.92
N GLY A 326 11.46 -27.13 1.93
CA GLY A 326 12.01 -27.37 3.27
C GLY A 326 12.06 -26.13 4.17
N LEU A 327 11.66 -24.96 3.69
CA LEU A 327 11.49 -23.80 4.58
C LEU A 327 10.11 -23.86 5.25
N HIS A 328 10.09 -23.78 6.58
CA HIS A 328 8.87 -23.94 7.37
C HIS A 328 8.69 -22.78 8.37
N TRP A 329 7.41 -22.53 8.71
CA TRP A 329 7.01 -21.66 9.81
C TRP A 329 7.83 -21.95 11.09
N PRO A 330 8.27 -20.92 11.84
CA PRO A 330 7.98 -19.50 11.69
C PRO A 330 9.03 -18.70 10.90
N ALA A 331 9.81 -19.34 10.03
CA ALA A 331 10.70 -18.60 9.15
C ALA A 331 9.93 -17.63 8.25
N GLN A 332 10.59 -16.52 7.90
CA GLN A 332 10.05 -15.51 7.02
C GLN A 332 10.83 -15.46 5.70
N ILE A 333 10.19 -14.99 4.66
CA ILE A 333 10.69 -14.92 3.29
C ILE A 333 10.76 -13.46 2.85
N GLU A 334 11.86 -13.08 2.23
CA GLU A 334 12.04 -11.84 1.49
C GLU A 334 11.69 -12.05 0.01
N VAL A 335 11.11 -11.03 -0.61
CA VAL A 335 10.76 -11.03 -2.02
C VAL A 335 11.44 -9.85 -2.70
N ARG A 336 12.17 -10.10 -3.78
CA ARG A 336 12.63 -9.07 -4.71
C ARG A 336 11.87 -9.22 -6.02
N ALA A 337 11.35 -8.12 -6.53
CA ALA A 337 10.57 -8.13 -7.76
C ALA A 337 10.90 -6.97 -8.69
N GLY A 338 11.91 -6.15 -8.37
CA GLY A 338 12.11 -4.86 -9.00
C GLY A 338 10.90 -3.94 -8.77
N ARG A 339 10.96 -2.74 -9.29
CA ARG A 339 9.87 -1.77 -9.13
C ARG A 339 8.73 -1.97 -10.13
N HIS A 340 8.42 -3.22 -10.46
CA HIS A 340 7.28 -3.59 -11.30
C HIS A 340 5.99 -3.81 -10.53
N VAL A 341 6.09 -4.08 -9.21
CA VAL A 341 4.98 -4.57 -8.39
C VAL A 341 4.57 -3.50 -7.39
N VAL A 342 3.29 -3.15 -7.37
CA VAL A 342 2.78 -2.13 -6.44
C VAL A 342 2.76 -2.67 -5.01
N ARG A 343 2.00 -3.70 -4.73
CA ARG A 343 2.02 -4.38 -3.42
C ARG A 343 1.62 -5.84 -3.60
N PRO A 344 2.56 -6.78 -3.43
CA PRO A 344 2.23 -8.20 -3.53
C PRO A 344 1.31 -8.63 -2.39
N ARG A 345 0.53 -9.67 -2.68
CA ARG A 345 -0.32 -10.38 -1.72
C ARG A 345 0.20 -11.79 -1.57
N TYR A 346 -0.08 -12.40 -0.44
CA TYR A 346 0.09 -13.82 -0.29
C TYR A 346 -1.21 -14.47 0.20
N GLU A 347 -1.37 -15.70 -0.19
CA GLU A 347 -2.52 -16.53 0.15
C GLU A 347 -2.06 -17.74 0.92
N VAL A 348 -2.70 -18.02 2.04
CA VAL A 348 -2.47 -19.23 2.82
C VAL A 348 -3.73 -20.07 2.78
N THR A 349 -3.59 -21.31 2.32
CA THR A 349 -4.67 -22.30 2.34
C THR A 349 -4.39 -23.37 3.38
N ARG A 350 -5.37 -23.64 4.25
CA ARG A 350 -5.35 -24.67 5.28
C ARG A 350 -6.73 -25.31 5.38
N ASP A 351 -6.82 -26.64 5.34
CA ASP A 351 -8.10 -27.37 5.42
C ASP A 351 -9.20 -26.83 4.50
N GLY A 352 -8.83 -26.51 3.24
CA GLY A 352 -9.74 -25.95 2.25
C GLY A 352 -10.13 -24.48 2.48
N ARG A 353 -9.68 -23.83 3.54
CA ARG A 353 -9.95 -22.44 3.84
C ARG A 353 -8.80 -21.56 3.38
N THR A 354 -9.16 -20.44 2.79
CA THR A 354 -8.20 -19.51 2.19
C THR A 354 -8.26 -18.17 2.91
N ARG A 355 -7.08 -17.63 3.25
CA ARG A 355 -6.89 -16.25 3.71
C ARG A 355 -5.85 -15.54 2.87
N ILE A 356 -6.03 -14.25 2.67
CA ILE A 356 -5.09 -13.39 1.94
C ILE A 356 -4.64 -12.27 2.86
N ALA A 357 -3.35 -11.96 2.83
CA ALA A 357 -2.77 -10.78 3.43
C ALA A 357 -1.78 -10.11 2.46
N HIS A 358 -1.32 -8.91 2.79
CA HIS A 358 -0.32 -8.19 2.01
C HIS A 358 1.08 -8.33 2.63
N LEU A 359 2.11 -8.13 1.82
CA LEU A 359 3.48 -7.92 2.30
C LEU A 359 3.74 -6.45 2.59
N ASN A 360 4.70 -6.18 3.45
CA ASN A 360 5.22 -4.84 3.64
C ASN A 360 6.46 -4.57 2.79
N VAL A 361 6.59 -3.30 2.41
CA VAL A 361 7.79 -2.81 1.74
C VAL A 361 8.98 -2.95 2.67
N GLU A 362 10.05 -3.53 2.19
CA GLU A 362 11.36 -3.44 2.83
C GLU A 362 12.04 -2.14 2.37
N ARG A 363 12.47 -1.34 3.32
CA ARG A 363 12.98 0.01 3.06
C ARG A 363 14.48 -0.01 2.78
N ALA A 364 14.84 0.35 1.55
CA ALA A 364 16.24 0.49 1.11
C ALA A 364 16.88 1.84 1.49
N ASP A 365 16.06 2.84 1.80
CA ASP A 365 16.46 4.21 2.13
C ASP A 365 16.74 4.44 3.62
N LEU A 366 16.29 3.53 4.49
CA LEU A 366 16.51 3.64 5.93
C LEU A 366 17.92 3.21 6.32
N ARG A 367 18.46 3.90 7.31
CA ARG A 367 19.75 3.61 7.92
C ARG A 367 19.62 3.63 9.44
N PRO A 368 20.39 2.81 10.16
CA PRO A 368 20.45 2.91 11.61
C PRO A 368 20.83 4.33 12.05
N ASP A 369 20.05 4.88 12.99
CA ASP A 369 20.28 6.18 13.58
C ASP A 369 20.80 6.01 15.03
N PRO A 370 22.04 6.41 15.34
CA PRO A 370 22.61 6.28 16.68
C PRO A 370 21.90 7.13 17.75
N GLY A 371 21.08 8.10 17.35
CA GLY A 371 20.28 8.90 18.27
C GLY A 371 19.07 8.15 18.84
N ILE A 372 18.54 7.14 18.13
CA ILE A 372 17.32 6.44 18.54
C ILE A 372 17.46 5.73 19.90
N PRO A 373 18.54 5.02 20.22
CA PRO A 373 18.71 4.42 21.55
C PRO A 373 18.62 5.43 22.71
N ALA A 374 19.07 6.66 22.51
CA ALA A 374 18.99 7.71 23.52
C ALA A 374 17.57 8.28 23.68
N LEU A 375 16.77 8.32 22.60
CA LEU A 375 15.41 8.83 22.62
C LEU A 375 14.47 8.00 23.48
N SER A 376 14.60 6.68 23.47
CA SER A 376 13.74 5.77 24.24
C SER A 376 13.79 6.00 25.75
N ASN A 377 14.92 6.51 26.26
CA ASN A 377 15.11 6.80 27.68
C ASN A 377 14.60 8.20 28.09
N LEU A 378 14.49 9.12 27.15
CA LEU A 378 14.13 10.50 27.42
C LEU A 378 12.63 10.75 27.30
N LEU A 379 11.93 10.03 26.46
CA LEU A 379 10.64 10.40 25.94
C LEU A 379 9.60 9.27 26.09
N GLY A 380 9.75 8.39 27.08
CA GLY A 380 8.86 7.26 27.32
C GLY A 380 9.30 6.00 26.61
N ARG A 381 8.34 5.19 26.10
CA ARG A 381 8.67 3.90 25.46
C ARG A 381 9.35 4.03 24.08
N GLY A 382 9.43 5.23 23.56
CA GLY A 382 10.04 5.49 22.26
C GLY A 382 9.19 5.00 21.09
N TYR A 383 9.85 4.37 20.14
CA TYR A 383 9.17 3.78 18.97
C TYR A 383 8.43 2.51 19.37
N LEU A 384 7.20 2.36 18.93
CA LEU A 384 6.37 1.19 19.20
C LEU A 384 5.46 0.86 18.02
N LEU A 385 5.02 -0.40 17.98
CA LEU A 385 4.07 -0.91 17.02
C LEU A 385 2.97 -1.68 17.79
N PRO A 386 1.75 -1.13 17.90
CA PRO A 386 0.66 -1.75 18.64
C PRO A 386 -0.12 -2.72 17.76
N PHE A 387 -0.64 -3.79 18.36
CA PHE A 387 -1.55 -4.75 17.74
C PHE A 387 -2.49 -5.36 18.79
N PRO A 388 -3.76 -5.68 18.42
CA PRO A 388 -4.72 -6.21 19.37
C PRO A 388 -4.37 -7.63 19.82
N ILE A 389 -4.73 -7.95 21.05
CA ILE A 389 -4.90 -9.32 21.53
C ILE A 389 -6.39 -9.62 21.46
N LEU A 390 -6.80 -10.50 20.56
CA LEU A 390 -8.19 -10.93 20.46
C LEU A 390 -8.56 -11.82 21.66
N PRO A 391 -9.86 -11.97 22.01
CA PRO A 391 -10.29 -12.74 23.16
C PRO A 391 -9.63 -14.12 23.24
N ALA A 392 -8.79 -14.34 24.24
CA ALA A 392 -7.90 -15.49 24.34
C ALA A 392 -8.63 -16.84 24.48
N GLY A 393 -9.91 -16.82 24.90
CA GLY A 393 -10.76 -18.02 24.92
C GLY A 393 -11.09 -18.56 23.53
N GLU A 394 -11.17 -17.68 22.53
CA GLU A 394 -11.59 -18.01 21.17
C GLU A 394 -10.41 -17.97 20.19
N PHE A 395 -9.41 -17.14 20.44
CA PHE A 395 -8.31 -16.87 19.51
C PHE A 395 -6.94 -17.15 20.13
N ARG A 396 -5.99 -17.43 19.27
CA ARG A 396 -4.57 -17.44 19.54
C ARG A 396 -3.93 -16.32 18.72
N SER A 397 -3.15 -15.45 19.34
CA SER A 397 -2.46 -14.34 18.69
C SER A 397 -0.97 -14.59 18.70
N LEU A 398 -0.36 -14.70 17.53
CA LEU A 398 1.06 -15.00 17.33
C LEU A 398 1.76 -13.81 16.66
N VAL A 399 2.90 -13.38 17.21
CA VAL A 399 3.66 -12.23 16.70
C VAL A 399 5.01 -12.68 16.18
N LEU A 400 5.33 -12.29 14.96
CA LEU A 400 6.63 -12.50 14.33
C LEU A 400 7.25 -11.11 14.07
N PRO A 401 8.21 -10.65 14.89
CA PRO A 401 8.95 -9.44 14.58
C PRO A 401 9.65 -9.55 13.22
N THR A 402 9.67 -8.49 12.44
CA THR A 402 10.27 -8.47 11.10
C THR A 402 11.16 -7.24 10.96
N PRO A 403 12.43 -7.34 10.55
CA PRO A 403 13.23 -6.17 10.19
C PRO A 403 12.58 -5.40 9.03
N MET A 404 12.46 -4.07 9.18
CA MET A 404 11.80 -3.21 8.18
C MET A 404 12.76 -2.71 7.11
N ALA A 405 14.00 -2.44 7.49
CA ALA A 405 15.00 -1.92 6.56
C ALA A 405 15.95 -3.00 6.06
N GLU A 406 16.36 -2.88 4.81
CA GLU A 406 17.38 -3.74 4.20
C GLU A 406 18.70 -3.73 5.00
N GLN A 407 19.06 -2.57 5.55
CA GLN A 407 20.28 -2.38 6.32
C GLN A 407 20.20 -2.88 7.76
N GLN A 408 19.03 -3.23 8.25
CA GLN A 408 18.83 -3.71 9.61
C GLN A 408 19.21 -5.19 9.71
N ARG A 409 20.42 -5.44 10.22
CA ARG A 409 20.98 -6.80 10.39
C ARG A 409 20.46 -7.50 11.63
N THR A 410 20.11 -6.73 12.63
CA THR A 410 19.55 -7.24 13.89
C THR A 410 18.41 -6.34 14.36
N LEU A 411 17.50 -6.90 15.13
CA LEU A 411 16.29 -6.24 15.62
C LEU A 411 16.26 -6.32 17.15
N PRO A 412 16.69 -5.25 17.87
CA PRO A 412 16.67 -5.21 19.33
C PRO A 412 15.27 -4.87 19.83
N VAL A 413 14.51 -5.87 20.27
CA VAL A 413 13.09 -5.67 20.62
C VAL A 413 12.65 -6.42 21.87
N ARG A 414 11.57 -5.91 22.44
CA ARG A 414 10.72 -6.57 23.41
C ARG A 414 9.25 -6.44 22.99
N ILE A 415 8.39 -7.24 23.59
CA ILE A 415 6.94 -7.12 23.51
C ILE A 415 6.44 -6.74 24.89
N ASP A 416 5.64 -5.66 24.95
CA ASP A 416 4.90 -5.23 26.14
C ASP A 416 3.41 -5.52 25.91
N ALA A 417 2.75 -6.16 26.90
CA ALA A 417 1.33 -6.50 26.83
C ALA A 417 0.53 -5.71 27.87
N PHE A 418 -0.70 -5.33 27.50
CA PHE A 418 -1.61 -4.50 28.29
C PHE A 418 -3.01 -5.09 28.30
N HIS A 419 -3.70 -4.98 29.43
CA HIS A 419 -5.14 -5.19 29.50
C HIS A 419 -5.89 -4.07 28.78
N ALA A 420 -7.18 -4.30 28.48
CA ALA A 420 -8.01 -3.32 27.79
C ALA A 420 -8.12 -1.97 28.52
N ASP A 421 -8.03 -1.96 29.84
CA ASP A 421 -8.05 -0.76 30.69
C ASP A 421 -6.71 0.02 30.71
N GLY A 422 -5.68 -0.48 30.01
CA GLY A 422 -4.36 0.14 29.96
C GLY A 422 -3.39 -0.31 31.05
N THR A 423 -3.80 -1.20 31.95
CA THR A 423 -2.90 -1.74 32.96
C THR A 423 -1.87 -2.69 32.33
N PRO A 424 -0.57 -2.57 32.66
CA PRO A 424 0.44 -3.49 32.14
C PRO A 424 0.18 -4.93 32.61
N ALA A 425 0.23 -5.88 31.68
CA ALA A 425 0.10 -7.31 31.96
C ALA A 425 1.46 -8.01 32.05
N GLY A 426 2.43 -7.57 31.26
CA GLY A 426 3.77 -8.15 31.25
C GLY A 426 4.64 -7.64 30.12
N SER A 427 5.90 -8.06 30.13
CA SER A 427 6.88 -7.71 29.10
C SER A 427 7.78 -8.92 28.84
N ARG A 428 8.08 -9.17 27.55
CA ARG A 428 9.04 -10.19 27.13
C ARG A 428 10.15 -9.58 26.32
N PHE A 429 11.35 -9.62 26.85
CA PHE A 429 12.56 -9.26 26.11
C PHE A 429 12.91 -10.36 25.12
N LEU A 430 13.08 -10.03 23.85
CA LEU A 430 13.41 -10.97 22.78
C LEU A 430 14.90 -10.96 22.43
N GLY A 431 15.63 -9.96 22.93
CA GLY A 431 17.04 -9.77 22.62
C GLY A 431 17.26 -9.00 21.32
N ASN A 432 18.49 -9.08 20.85
CA ASN A 432 18.88 -8.50 19.56
C ASN A 432 18.75 -9.58 18.49
N LEU A 433 17.55 -9.75 17.93
CA LEU A 433 17.21 -10.82 17.01
C LEU A 433 17.99 -10.70 15.70
N PRO A 434 18.66 -11.76 15.23
CA PRO A 434 19.26 -11.76 13.90
C PRO A 434 18.16 -11.70 12.83
N ARG A 435 18.51 -11.22 11.64
CA ARG A 435 17.56 -11.04 10.54
C ARG A 435 16.87 -12.34 10.12
N ASP A 436 17.55 -13.47 10.25
CA ASP A 436 17.08 -14.81 9.90
C ASP A 436 16.42 -15.56 11.07
N HIS A 437 16.06 -14.85 12.16
CA HIS A 437 15.41 -15.50 13.29
C HIS A 437 14.12 -16.23 12.91
N ALA A 438 13.78 -17.26 13.67
CA ALA A 438 12.55 -18.04 13.51
C ALA A 438 11.74 -18.00 14.83
N ILE A 439 11.44 -16.77 15.30
CA ILE A 439 10.71 -16.56 16.55
C ILE A 439 9.26 -16.18 16.23
N ALA A 440 8.32 -16.92 16.80
CA ALA A 440 6.92 -16.56 16.91
C ALA A 440 6.53 -16.54 18.39
N VAL A 441 6.05 -15.40 18.87
CA VAL A 441 5.65 -15.21 20.25
C VAL A 441 4.15 -15.44 20.38
N ASP A 442 3.73 -16.35 21.25
CA ASP A 442 2.32 -16.56 21.58
C ASP A 442 1.91 -15.59 22.70
N LEU A 443 1.02 -14.66 22.40
CA LEU A 443 0.60 -13.65 23.37
C LEU A 443 -0.23 -14.21 24.53
N ALA A 444 -0.68 -15.46 24.45
CA ALA A 444 -1.32 -16.14 25.59
C ALA A 444 -0.40 -16.25 26.82
N GLU A 445 0.93 -16.17 26.65
CA GLU A 445 1.89 -16.19 27.75
C GLU A 445 1.72 -15.02 28.75
N PHE A 446 1.12 -13.91 28.30
CA PHE A 446 0.88 -12.74 29.16
C PHE A 446 -0.40 -12.83 29.99
N GLY A 447 -1.23 -13.86 29.78
CA GLY A 447 -2.47 -14.04 30.52
C GLY A 447 -3.54 -12.97 30.24
N VAL A 448 -3.40 -12.20 29.16
CA VAL A 448 -4.36 -11.16 28.76
C VAL A 448 -5.53 -11.82 28.07
N THR A 449 -6.73 -11.63 28.60
CA THR A 449 -7.95 -12.15 28.00
C THR A 449 -8.38 -11.32 26.79
N GLU A 450 -8.31 -10.01 26.92
CA GLU A 450 -8.58 -9.01 25.87
C GLU A 450 -7.74 -7.76 26.16
N GLY A 451 -7.12 -7.20 25.13
CA GLY A 451 -6.23 -6.07 25.29
C GLY A 451 -5.41 -5.82 24.03
N HIS A 452 -4.18 -5.42 24.22
CA HIS A 452 -3.23 -5.26 23.11
C HIS A 452 -1.81 -5.57 23.53
N ALA A 453 -0.93 -5.71 22.56
CA ALA A 453 0.50 -5.76 22.78
C ALA A 453 1.22 -4.76 21.87
N GLU A 454 2.44 -4.41 22.24
CA GLU A 454 3.29 -3.48 21.52
C GLU A 454 4.66 -4.07 21.29
N LEU A 455 5.11 -4.09 20.04
CA LEU A 455 6.52 -4.31 19.73
C LEU A 455 7.27 -3.01 19.96
N VAL A 456 8.34 -3.04 20.74
CA VAL A 456 9.10 -1.86 21.16
C VAL A 456 10.58 -2.13 21.01
N TYR A 457 11.37 -1.13 20.61
CA TYR A 457 12.82 -1.25 20.67
C TYR A 457 13.32 -1.37 22.11
N ASP A 458 14.27 -2.28 22.33
CA ASP A 458 14.95 -2.47 23.62
C ASP A 458 16.44 -2.68 23.42
N PHE A 459 17.22 -1.70 23.79
CA PHE A 459 18.65 -1.63 23.53
C PHE A 459 19.51 -2.11 24.71
N ARG A 460 18.96 -2.84 25.69
CA ARG A 460 19.74 -3.30 26.87
C ARG A 460 20.93 -4.19 26.51
N ASP A 461 20.83 -4.94 25.40
CA ASP A 461 21.92 -5.77 24.87
C ASP A 461 22.59 -5.12 23.64
N GLY A 462 22.48 -3.80 23.50
CA GLY A 462 22.97 -3.07 22.33
C GLY A 462 22.04 -3.19 21.12
N GLY A 463 22.61 -3.04 19.95
CA GLY A 463 21.87 -3.04 18.69
C GLY A 463 21.69 -1.64 18.13
N ALA A 464 21.11 -1.56 16.95
CA ALA A 464 20.82 -0.33 16.23
C ALA A 464 19.40 -0.37 15.66
N ALA A 465 18.81 0.79 15.45
CA ALA A 465 17.47 0.94 14.91
C ALA A 465 17.40 2.09 13.93
N ASP A 466 16.47 2.02 13.00
CA ASP A 466 16.20 3.04 11.98
C ASP A 466 14.88 3.82 12.21
N GLY A 467 14.23 3.57 13.34
CA GLY A 467 12.98 4.21 13.73
C GLY A 467 11.72 3.55 13.16
N TRP A 468 11.82 2.43 12.45
CA TRP A 468 10.69 1.69 11.95
C TRP A 468 10.61 0.32 12.63
N LEU A 469 9.40 -0.09 12.97
CA LEU A 469 9.08 -1.42 13.47
C LEU A 469 8.12 -2.11 12.51
N HIS A 470 8.31 -3.39 12.33
CA HIS A 470 7.43 -4.21 11.52
C HIS A 470 7.19 -5.55 12.21
N CYS A 471 5.99 -6.06 12.10
CA CYS A 471 5.68 -7.44 12.48
C CYS A 471 4.60 -8.04 11.59
N LEU A 472 4.63 -9.35 11.47
CA LEU A 472 3.51 -10.16 11.05
C LEU A 472 2.78 -10.62 12.32
N VAL A 473 1.47 -10.38 12.40
CA VAL A 473 0.61 -10.92 13.45
C VAL A 473 -0.36 -11.91 12.84
N ARG A 474 -0.37 -13.13 13.36
CA ARG A 474 -1.29 -14.20 12.96
C ARG A 474 -2.29 -14.45 14.08
N TYR A 475 -3.56 -14.37 13.75
CA TYR A 475 -4.68 -14.69 14.63
C TYR A 475 -5.30 -16.00 14.18
N GLU A 476 -5.43 -16.97 15.08
CA GLU A 476 -5.97 -18.30 14.79
C GLU A 476 -7.19 -18.54 15.67
N HIS A 477 -8.31 -18.92 15.08
CA HIS A 477 -9.48 -19.34 15.83
C HIS A 477 -9.23 -20.73 16.44
N ARG A 478 -9.50 -20.90 17.75
CA ARG A 478 -9.15 -22.14 18.47
C ARG A 478 -9.99 -23.35 18.10
N ALA A 479 -11.26 -23.13 17.74
CA ALA A 479 -12.22 -24.19 17.46
C ALA A 479 -12.39 -24.49 15.96
N THR A 480 -11.85 -23.65 15.08
CA THR A 480 -11.98 -23.81 13.61
C THR A 480 -10.63 -23.57 12.94
N PRO A 481 -10.43 -24.03 11.69
CA PRO A 481 -9.19 -23.75 10.95
C PRO A 481 -9.08 -22.32 10.40
N HIS A 482 -9.98 -21.40 10.79
CA HIS A 482 -9.91 -20.01 10.39
C HIS A 482 -8.71 -19.29 11.04
N ALA A 483 -8.07 -18.45 10.25
CA ALA A 483 -7.04 -17.57 10.70
C ALA A 483 -7.07 -16.26 9.87
N ALA A 484 -6.53 -15.20 10.45
CA ALA A 484 -6.27 -13.94 9.77
C ALA A 484 -4.81 -13.54 9.98
N GLU A 485 -4.26 -12.79 9.05
CA GLU A 485 -2.90 -12.26 9.17
C GLU A 485 -2.91 -10.77 8.87
N SER A 486 -2.24 -10.00 9.72
CA SER A 486 -1.98 -8.59 9.50
C SER A 486 -0.47 -8.35 9.47
N SER A 487 0.01 -7.75 8.41
CA SER A 487 1.39 -7.35 8.26
C SER A 487 1.46 -5.82 8.38
N PHE A 488 2.02 -5.33 9.48
CA PHE A 488 2.04 -3.91 9.78
C PHE A 488 3.45 -3.40 10.03
N GLY A 489 3.80 -2.31 9.37
CA GLY A 489 5.04 -1.58 9.58
C GLY A 489 4.76 -0.12 9.86
N ALA A 490 5.37 0.42 10.89
CA ALA A 490 5.16 1.81 11.28
C ALA A 490 6.39 2.43 11.94
N HIS A 491 6.48 3.75 11.83
CA HIS A 491 7.34 4.58 12.67
C HIS A 491 6.44 5.38 13.60
N ILE A 492 6.21 4.86 14.77
CA ILE A 492 5.31 5.46 15.74
C ILE A 492 6.09 5.94 16.92
N TYR A 493 6.07 7.23 17.13
CA TYR A 493 6.62 7.84 18.31
C TYR A 493 5.57 7.85 19.40
N ASN A 494 5.83 7.16 20.46
CA ASN A 494 5.07 7.31 21.69
C ASN A 494 5.73 8.35 22.60
N THR A 495 6.10 9.48 22.03
CA THR A 495 6.94 10.49 22.68
C THR A 495 6.55 11.87 22.21
N LEU A 496 7.14 12.87 22.81
CA LEU A 496 7.07 14.22 22.30
C LEU A 496 7.76 14.29 20.93
N MET A 497 7.03 14.77 19.93
CA MET A 497 7.58 15.13 18.63
C MET A 497 7.71 16.64 18.54
N THR A 498 8.60 17.13 17.68
CA THR A 498 8.67 18.55 17.37
C THR A 498 8.00 18.83 16.03
N PHE A 499 7.22 19.90 16.00
CA PHE A 499 6.70 20.49 14.76
C PHE A 499 6.97 21.98 14.80
N ARG A 500 7.71 22.50 13.84
CA ARG A 500 8.16 23.92 13.84
C ARG A 500 8.84 24.30 15.16
N ASP A 501 9.72 23.41 15.64
CA ASP A 501 10.48 23.54 16.88
C ASP A 501 9.66 23.53 18.18
N GLU A 502 8.35 23.30 18.09
CA GLU A 502 7.48 23.12 19.25
C GLU A 502 7.26 21.65 19.58
N PRO A 503 7.37 21.25 20.85
CA PRO A 503 7.07 19.89 21.27
C PRO A 503 5.61 19.51 20.98
N GLN A 504 5.42 18.35 20.36
CA GLN A 504 4.11 17.77 20.06
C GLN A 504 4.06 16.37 20.63
N SER A 505 2.88 15.92 21.04
CA SER A 505 2.68 14.53 21.44
C SER A 505 1.64 13.84 20.55
N TYR A 506 1.62 12.52 20.59
CA TYR A 506 0.52 11.77 19.95
C TYR A 506 -0.85 12.03 20.55
N ALA A 507 -0.89 12.59 21.73
CA ALA A 507 -2.11 12.97 22.43
C ALA A 507 -2.44 14.47 22.31
N GLY A 508 -1.74 15.21 21.46
CA GLY A 508 -1.91 16.67 21.34
C GLY A 508 -2.74 17.09 20.12
N PRO A 509 -3.18 18.34 20.09
CA PRO A 509 -3.83 18.91 18.91
C PRO A 509 -2.87 19.00 17.72
N PRO A 510 -3.39 19.25 16.50
CA PRO A 510 -2.66 19.15 15.24
C PRO A 510 -1.33 19.91 15.20
N PRO A 511 -0.44 19.48 14.27
CA PRO A 511 -0.79 18.78 13.04
C PRO A 511 -0.56 17.27 13.13
N GLY A 512 -1.59 16.53 12.76
CA GLY A 512 -1.46 15.12 12.40
C GLY A 512 -1.65 14.11 13.52
N LEU A 513 -2.02 14.53 14.72
CA LEU A 513 -2.21 13.65 15.89
C LEU A 513 -3.69 13.29 16.16
N SER A 514 -4.57 13.65 15.26
CA SER A 514 -5.97 13.23 15.31
C SER A 514 -6.17 11.87 14.65
N THR A 515 -7.22 11.19 15.08
CA THR A 515 -7.69 9.94 14.49
C THR A 515 -8.84 10.20 13.55
N ARG A 516 -8.78 9.58 12.35
CA ARG A 516 -9.88 9.52 11.42
C ARG A 516 -9.79 8.20 10.66
N LEU A 517 -10.47 7.17 11.16
CA LEU A 517 -10.42 5.81 10.62
C LEU A 517 -11.77 5.42 10.02
N PHE A 518 -11.71 4.73 8.90
CA PHE A 518 -12.88 4.20 8.20
C PHE A 518 -13.16 2.76 8.63
N LEU A 519 -14.40 2.49 9.03
CA LEU A 519 -14.89 1.15 9.32
C LEU A 519 -16.12 0.87 8.46
N ARG A 520 -15.99 -0.05 7.50
CA ARG A 520 -17.13 -0.51 6.70
C ARG A 520 -18.16 -1.19 7.59
N LEU A 521 -19.41 -1.17 7.18
CA LEU A 521 -20.44 -2.00 7.79
C LEU A 521 -20.35 -3.44 7.26
N GLY A 522 -20.78 -4.38 8.08
CA GLY A 522 -21.03 -5.76 7.67
C GLY A 522 -22.40 -5.92 7.01
N ASP A 523 -22.78 -7.14 6.79
CA ASP A 523 -24.13 -7.54 6.35
C ASP A 523 -24.80 -8.42 7.44
N SER A 524 -25.94 -9.01 7.11
CA SER A 524 -26.70 -9.88 8.05
C SER A 524 -25.96 -11.17 8.44
N VAL A 525 -24.92 -11.56 7.72
CA VAL A 525 -24.13 -12.80 7.93
C VAL A 525 -22.75 -12.48 8.49
N ARG A 526 -22.19 -11.33 8.10
CA ARG A 526 -20.84 -10.91 8.42
C ARG A 526 -20.86 -9.61 9.21
N HIS A 527 -20.65 -9.70 10.50
CA HIS A 527 -20.63 -8.55 11.39
C HIS A 527 -19.28 -7.84 11.33
N SER A 528 -19.30 -6.55 11.09
CA SER A 528 -18.10 -5.70 11.14
C SER A 528 -17.62 -5.50 12.58
N PHE A 529 -16.31 -5.44 12.78
CA PHE A 529 -15.71 -5.03 14.05
C PHE A 529 -14.44 -4.23 13.84
N ALA A 530 -14.05 -3.47 14.86
CA ALA A 530 -12.76 -2.79 14.94
C ALA A 530 -12.15 -3.01 16.33
N ALA A 531 -10.84 -3.24 16.39
CA ALA A 531 -10.04 -3.17 17.59
C ALA A 531 -9.21 -1.89 17.55
N LEU A 532 -9.38 -1.03 18.56
CA LEU A 532 -8.76 0.27 18.67
C LEU A 532 -7.76 0.26 19.82
N VAL A 533 -6.58 0.81 19.61
CA VAL A 533 -5.53 0.92 20.63
C VAL A 533 -5.14 2.39 20.79
N TYR A 534 -5.07 2.83 22.03
CA TYR A 534 -4.52 4.13 22.41
C TYR A 534 -3.12 3.94 23.01
N PRO A 535 -2.04 3.89 22.20
CA PRO A 535 -0.72 3.40 22.63
C PRO A 535 0.14 4.47 23.30
N ALA A 536 -0.43 5.55 23.84
CA ALA A 536 0.35 6.63 24.45
C ALA A 536 0.98 6.18 25.77
N SER A 537 2.26 6.53 25.98
CA SER A 537 2.98 6.29 27.23
C SER A 537 2.89 7.46 28.22
N ALA A 538 2.52 8.63 27.75
CA ALA A 538 2.33 9.82 28.57
C ALA A 538 0.86 10.18 28.62
N ALA A 539 0.32 10.36 29.81
CA ALA A 539 -1.09 10.67 30.05
C ALA A 539 -1.41 12.15 29.77
N TRP A 540 -1.30 12.59 28.50
CA TRP A 540 -1.84 13.90 28.10
C TRP A 540 -3.35 13.95 28.27
N HIS A 541 -4.00 12.89 27.80
CA HIS A 541 -5.42 12.64 28.02
C HIS A 541 -5.54 11.26 28.63
N PRO A 542 -5.92 11.15 29.91
CA PRO A 542 -6.11 9.85 30.56
C PRO A 542 -7.11 8.95 29.84
N LEU A 543 -8.08 9.58 29.16
CA LEU A 543 -9.08 8.93 28.33
C LEU A 543 -9.11 9.62 26.96
N SER A 544 -9.32 8.85 25.90
CA SER A 544 -9.59 9.38 24.57
C SER A 544 -10.96 10.07 24.51
N SER A 545 -11.11 11.03 23.59
CA SER A 545 -12.40 11.69 23.29
C SER A 545 -12.92 11.19 21.94
N THR A 546 -12.94 9.89 21.77
CA THR A 546 -13.30 9.25 20.51
C THR A 546 -14.81 9.31 20.29
N THR A 547 -15.19 9.59 19.05
CA THR A 547 -16.57 9.56 18.59
C THR A 547 -16.70 8.59 17.42
N LEU A 548 -17.72 7.75 17.47
CA LEU A 548 -18.14 6.86 16.41
C LEU A 548 -19.30 7.53 15.66
N LEU A 549 -19.09 7.92 14.41
CA LEU A 549 -20.08 8.59 13.55
C LEU A 549 -20.60 7.57 12.54
N LEU A 550 -21.89 7.23 12.62
CA LEU A 550 -22.55 6.35 11.64
C LEU A 550 -23.08 7.19 10.48
N TYR A 551 -22.57 6.92 9.29
CA TYR A 551 -23.02 7.54 8.04
C TYR A 551 -23.94 6.61 7.28
N ASP A 552 -24.99 7.18 6.67
CA ASP A 552 -25.82 6.48 5.70
C ASP A 552 -25.21 6.50 4.28
N GLY A 553 -25.84 5.78 3.34
CA GLY A 553 -25.45 5.77 1.93
C GLY A 553 -25.61 7.12 1.22
N GLY A 554 -26.27 8.09 1.82
CA GLY A 554 -26.36 9.48 1.35
C GLY A 554 -25.22 10.37 1.86
N GLY A 555 -24.30 9.85 2.69
CA GLY A 555 -23.20 10.62 3.30
C GLY A 555 -23.64 11.49 4.48
N THR A 556 -24.80 11.21 5.08
CA THR A 556 -25.33 11.95 6.23
C THR A 556 -25.02 11.18 7.51
N VAL A 557 -24.58 11.88 8.56
CA VAL A 557 -24.44 11.30 9.90
C VAL A 557 -25.84 11.07 10.48
N ILE A 558 -26.19 9.80 10.71
CA ILE A 558 -27.50 9.41 11.27
C ILE A 558 -27.45 9.05 12.75
N ALA A 559 -26.26 8.77 13.26
CA ALA A 559 -26.06 8.52 14.70
C ALA A 559 -24.62 8.83 15.11
N GLU A 560 -24.48 9.21 16.39
CA GLU A 560 -23.19 9.50 17.01
C GLU A 560 -23.11 8.81 18.38
N LYS A 561 -21.99 8.16 18.68
CA LYS A 561 -21.74 7.50 19.95
C LYS A 561 -20.34 7.82 20.47
N PRO A 562 -20.20 8.25 21.73
CA PRO A 562 -18.91 8.45 22.35
C PRO A 562 -18.25 7.11 22.70
N LEU A 563 -16.94 7.10 22.69
CA LEU A 563 -16.10 5.99 23.14
C LEU A 563 -14.89 6.58 23.87
N ALA A 564 -14.66 6.14 25.10
CA ALA A 564 -13.49 6.53 25.86
C ALA A 564 -12.56 5.33 26.03
N ILE A 565 -11.31 5.47 25.57
CA ILE A 565 -10.28 4.45 25.70
C ILE A 565 -9.20 5.00 26.65
N ALA A 566 -8.83 4.25 27.66
CA ALA A 566 -7.78 4.65 28.58
C ALA A 566 -6.42 4.78 27.86
N CYS A 567 -5.59 5.69 28.33
CA CYS A 567 -4.21 5.78 27.88
C CYS A 567 -3.51 4.43 28.09
N SER A 568 -2.78 3.95 27.10
CA SER A 568 -2.25 2.57 27.01
C SER A 568 -3.32 1.47 27.01
N GLY A 569 -4.58 1.82 26.73
CA GLY A 569 -5.69 0.88 26.67
C GLY A 569 -6.12 0.56 25.24
N SER A 570 -7.13 -0.30 25.16
CA SER A 570 -7.74 -0.72 23.89
C SER A 570 -9.24 -0.97 24.06
N ALA A 571 -9.96 -0.99 22.93
CA ALA A 571 -11.38 -1.32 22.92
C ALA A 571 -11.75 -2.05 21.63
N THR A 572 -12.61 -3.06 21.75
CA THR A 572 -13.22 -3.74 20.60
C THR A 572 -14.61 -3.17 20.35
N VAL A 573 -14.87 -2.72 19.14
CA VAL A 573 -16.10 -2.06 18.71
C VAL A 573 -16.84 -2.95 17.71
N PHE A 574 -18.08 -3.27 17.99
CA PHE A 574 -18.99 -3.95 17.07
C PHE A 574 -20.13 -2.98 16.71
N PRO A 575 -20.22 -2.46 15.47
CA PRO A 575 -21.27 -1.51 15.09
C PRO A 575 -22.68 -1.97 15.40
N HIS A 576 -23.01 -3.26 15.22
CA HIS A 576 -24.34 -3.80 15.54
C HIS A 576 -24.68 -3.72 17.03
N ARG A 577 -23.69 -3.84 17.92
CA ARG A 577 -23.87 -3.70 19.37
C ARG A 577 -23.96 -2.23 19.80
N VAL A 578 -23.22 -1.35 19.14
CA VAL A 578 -23.14 0.09 19.48
C VAL A 578 -24.36 0.85 18.98
N PHE A 579 -24.78 0.61 17.74
CA PHE A 579 -25.86 1.37 17.09
C PHE A 579 -27.17 0.61 17.04
N GLY A 580 -27.14 -0.73 17.08
CA GLY A 580 -28.32 -1.59 16.93
C GLY A 580 -28.73 -1.80 15.47
N GLU A 581 -29.42 -2.90 15.20
CA GLU A 581 -29.79 -3.34 13.85
C GLU A 581 -30.62 -2.31 13.08
N ALA A 582 -31.55 -1.61 13.74
CA ALA A 582 -32.42 -0.64 13.09
C ALA A 582 -31.64 0.53 12.44
N LEU A 583 -30.64 1.07 13.16
CA LEU A 583 -29.79 2.13 12.63
C LEU A 583 -28.85 1.63 11.52
N LEU A 584 -28.35 0.39 11.62
CA LEU A 584 -27.54 -0.20 10.57
C LEU A 584 -28.35 -0.47 9.29
N GLN A 585 -29.59 -0.90 9.42
CA GLN A 585 -30.52 -1.03 8.29
C GLN A 585 -30.81 0.33 7.64
N GLN A 586 -31.00 1.38 8.45
CA GLN A 586 -31.17 2.75 7.96
C GLN A 586 -29.92 3.27 7.24
N ALA A 587 -28.71 2.94 7.73
CA ALA A 587 -27.44 3.29 7.08
C ALA A 587 -27.32 2.67 5.67
N GLY A 588 -27.87 1.47 5.50
CA GLY A 588 -27.83 0.75 4.24
C GLY A 588 -26.47 0.14 3.90
N PRO A 589 -26.35 -0.52 2.75
CA PRO A 589 -25.16 -1.29 2.37
C PRO A 589 -23.92 -0.41 2.10
N ASP A 590 -24.10 0.84 1.71
CA ASP A 590 -23.03 1.81 1.46
C ASP A 590 -22.74 2.69 2.68
N GLY A 591 -23.40 2.44 3.82
CA GLY A 591 -23.12 3.09 5.08
C GLY A 591 -21.79 2.68 5.69
N TYR A 592 -21.23 3.52 6.54
CA TYR A 592 -19.97 3.24 7.25
C TYR A 592 -19.90 3.97 8.60
N VAL A 593 -18.96 3.55 9.43
CA VAL A 593 -18.61 4.25 10.67
C VAL A 593 -17.30 4.99 10.48
N LEU A 594 -17.30 6.29 10.77
CA LEU A 594 -16.07 7.07 10.91
C LEU A 594 -15.70 7.12 12.39
N ILE A 595 -14.53 6.61 12.73
CA ILE A 595 -13.94 6.69 14.06
C ILE A 595 -13.09 7.95 14.11
N ARG A 596 -13.50 8.91 14.91
CA ARG A 596 -12.87 10.23 14.98
C ARG A 596 -12.41 10.54 16.40
N ASP A 597 -11.18 11.02 16.54
CA ASP A 597 -10.67 11.62 17.76
C ASP A 597 -9.81 12.83 17.42
N VAL A 598 -10.00 13.94 18.12
CA VAL A 598 -9.24 15.19 17.93
C VAL A 598 -8.20 15.41 19.02
N THR A 599 -8.14 14.54 20.01
CA THR A 599 -7.28 14.66 21.19
C THR A 599 -6.12 13.67 21.17
N CYS A 600 -6.26 12.54 20.49
CA CYS A 600 -5.24 11.51 20.43
C CYS A 600 -5.24 10.76 19.11
N ARG A 601 -4.14 10.05 18.85
CA ARG A 601 -4.02 9.12 17.74
C ARG A 601 -4.29 7.70 18.24
N LEU A 602 -5.35 7.09 17.68
CA LEU A 602 -5.63 5.68 17.85
C LEU A 602 -5.04 4.89 16.69
N PHE A 603 -4.66 3.66 16.98
CA PHE A 603 -4.37 2.63 15.98
C PHE A 603 -5.55 1.69 15.90
N GLY A 604 -6.01 1.43 14.69
CA GLY A 604 -7.18 0.61 14.44
C GLY A 604 -6.83 -0.63 13.62
N TYR A 605 -7.51 -1.71 13.96
CA TYR A 605 -7.61 -2.93 13.17
C TYR A 605 -9.08 -3.18 12.89
N HIS A 606 -9.40 -3.72 11.74
CA HIS A 606 -10.79 -3.99 11.38
C HIS A 606 -10.94 -5.33 10.66
N GLY A 607 -12.13 -5.88 10.74
CA GLY A 607 -12.46 -7.13 10.08
C GLY A 607 -13.95 -7.36 10.00
N LEU A 608 -14.28 -8.50 9.46
CA LEU A 608 -15.60 -9.10 9.47
C LEU A 608 -15.54 -10.41 10.25
N MET A 609 -16.63 -10.77 10.89
CA MET A 609 -16.79 -12.01 11.64
C MET A 609 -18.16 -12.61 11.35
N THR A 610 -18.22 -13.93 11.25
CA THR A 610 -19.47 -14.69 11.12
C THR A 610 -19.75 -15.48 12.38
N ASP A 611 -21.01 -15.82 12.63
CA ASP A 611 -21.40 -16.68 13.75
C ASP A 611 -20.78 -18.11 13.67
N ALA A 612 -20.39 -18.52 12.46
CA ALA A 612 -19.70 -19.80 12.23
C ALA A 612 -18.17 -19.74 12.52
N GLY A 613 -17.67 -18.62 13.06
CA GLY A 613 -16.28 -18.44 13.45
C GLY A 613 -15.32 -18.14 12.29
N ALA A 614 -15.82 -17.85 11.08
CA ALA A 614 -15.00 -17.24 10.04
C ALA A 614 -14.75 -15.77 10.38
N PHE A 615 -13.52 -15.30 10.24
CA PHE A 615 -13.17 -13.92 10.52
C PHE A 615 -12.04 -13.42 9.64
N SER A 616 -11.95 -12.10 9.53
CA SER A 616 -10.87 -11.39 8.88
C SER A 616 -10.34 -10.30 9.81
N LEU A 617 -9.09 -9.94 9.68
CA LEU A 617 -8.49 -8.82 10.42
C LEU A 617 -7.28 -8.26 9.68
N ASP A 618 -7.26 -6.95 9.52
CA ASP A 618 -6.10 -6.19 9.07
C ASP A 618 -6.10 -4.80 9.72
N HIS A 619 -4.98 -4.10 9.65
CA HIS A 619 -4.91 -2.75 10.19
C HIS A 619 -5.70 -1.75 9.32
N MET A 620 -6.27 -0.75 9.97
CA MET A 620 -7.09 0.27 9.32
C MET A 620 -6.23 1.32 8.62
N PHE A 621 -6.79 1.93 7.60
CA PHE A 621 -6.24 3.13 6.99
C PHE A 621 -6.99 4.39 7.45
N GLY A 622 -6.24 5.48 7.61
CA GLY A 622 -6.81 6.80 7.93
C GLY A 622 -7.09 7.64 6.68
N PHE A 623 -7.97 8.61 6.84
CA PHE A 623 -8.32 9.59 5.81
C PHE A 623 -7.59 10.92 5.99
#